data_dfe6495f172552d14da1cc352e3eb094
#
_entry.id   dfe6495f172552d14da1cc352e3eb094
#
_cell.length_a   1.000
_cell.length_b   1.000
_cell.length_c   1.000
_cell.angle_alpha   90.00
_cell.angle_beta   90.00
_cell.angle_gamma   90.00
#
_symmetry.space_group_name_H-M   'P 1'
#
loop_
_entity.id
_entity.type
_entity.pdbx_description
1 polymer ?
#
loop_
_entity_poly.entity_id
_entity_poly.type
_entity_poly.pdbx_seq_one_letter_code
_entity_poly.pdbx_strand_id
1 'polypeptide(L)'
;MKIVLVQSRVCFGGAEHVGVMLANALASHHEVVLATNTQLEMSYAISDSVKVHNIFPPIPHGVKKWTGAIQQLRQLFVQEKPDVAIGILATCSFICKVAGVGLDIPVVATEHDAFERPESAPMSRGNAFSKFWLNRLFDVVTVLTEADKQVIGNRLRRVVVMPNPLSLQPATMEGPNLFNDSEGKSFAKKPIVLAAGRLDSWHCKGFDVLLEAWTKVHARCKDNIQAEGWRLCIAGKDEADGLSHLQSLVRKLELGDSVSFLGFRKDMVRLYQEASVFALSSRCEGFGLVLVEAMSQGCACVATDYKGRQKEIFGDAECGLLCPPEDAEALAEALQSVMTDATLRHRLQKNAIERSRFFMPLHIVKLWEQLLSEVVAARKK
;
A
#
# COMPACT_ATOMS: atom_id res chain seq x y z
N MET A 1 -23.48 -12.16 6.73
CA MET A 1 -23.89 -10.75 6.56
C MET A 1 -23.90 -10.41 5.08
N LYS A 2 -24.71 -9.43 4.70
CA LYS A 2 -24.65 -8.83 3.37
C LYS A 2 -23.86 -7.52 3.43
N ILE A 3 -22.81 -7.41 2.66
CA ILE A 3 -21.84 -6.31 2.68
C ILE A 3 -21.85 -5.63 1.31
N VAL A 4 -22.03 -4.31 1.27
CA VAL A 4 -21.80 -3.53 0.05
C VAL A 4 -20.48 -2.79 0.19
N LEU A 5 -19.51 -3.12 -0.66
CA LEU A 5 -18.24 -2.44 -0.76
C LEU A 5 -18.26 -1.47 -1.95
N VAL A 6 -17.91 -0.22 -1.71
CA VAL A 6 -17.98 0.85 -2.71
C VAL A 6 -16.60 1.38 -3.02
N GLN A 7 -16.19 1.29 -4.28
CA GLN A 7 -14.95 1.92 -4.77
C GLN A 7 -15.14 2.50 -6.17
N SER A 8 -14.46 3.59 -6.46
CA SER A 8 -14.72 4.36 -7.69
C SER A 8 -14.23 3.67 -8.96
N ARG A 9 -13.25 2.79 -8.87
CA ARG A 9 -12.62 2.08 -10.01
C ARG A 9 -11.86 0.85 -9.52
N VAL A 10 -11.60 -0.09 -10.42
CA VAL A 10 -10.80 -1.32 -10.19
C VAL A 10 -9.53 -1.27 -11.05
N CYS A 11 -8.94 -0.09 -11.21
CA CYS A 11 -7.69 0.10 -11.97
C CYS A 11 -6.45 -0.08 -11.07
N PHE A 12 -5.26 -0.09 -11.66
CA PHE A 12 -4.02 -0.18 -10.91
C PHE A 12 -3.88 0.96 -9.88
N GLY A 13 -3.76 0.59 -8.61
CA GLY A 13 -3.60 1.48 -7.47
C GLY A 13 -3.65 0.68 -6.16
N GLY A 14 -2.95 1.14 -5.12
CA GLY A 14 -2.85 0.41 -3.86
C GLY A 14 -4.19 0.26 -3.13
N ALA A 15 -4.96 1.35 -2.99
CA ALA A 15 -6.27 1.31 -2.32
C ALA A 15 -7.30 0.50 -3.12
N GLU A 16 -7.27 0.62 -4.45
CA GLU A 16 -8.13 -0.12 -5.36
C GLU A 16 -7.85 -1.63 -5.29
N HIS A 17 -6.58 -2.02 -5.20
CA HIS A 17 -6.18 -3.41 -5.01
C HIS A 17 -6.67 -3.96 -3.67
N VAL A 18 -6.48 -3.21 -2.59
CA VAL A 18 -6.97 -3.58 -1.24
C VAL A 18 -8.49 -3.79 -1.23
N GLY A 19 -9.25 -2.91 -1.88
CA GLY A 19 -10.71 -3.06 -1.97
C GLY A 19 -11.14 -4.35 -2.67
N VAL A 20 -10.48 -4.73 -3.76
CA VAL A 20 -10.76 -5.99 -4.46
C VAL A 20 -10.34 -7.20 -3.61
N MET A 21 -9.16 -7.16 -3.00
CA MET A 21 -8.72 -8.24 -2.11
C MET A 21 -9.68 -8.45 -0.94
N LEU A 22 -10.14 -7.36 -0.34
CA LEU A 22 -11.11 -7.41 0.76
C LEU A 22 -12.46 -7.98 0.30
N ALA A 23 -12.96 -7.53 -0.85
CA ALA A 23 -14.20 -8.05 -1.42
C ALA A 23 -14.11 -9.56 -1.68
N ASN A 24 -13.04 -10.02 -2.35
CA ASN A 24 -12.81 -11.43 -2.64
C ASN A 24 -12.72 -12.28 -1.36
N ALA A 25 -11.98 -11.78 -0.37
CA ALA A 25 -11.75 -12.51 0.86
C ALA A 25 -12.99 -12.58 1.75
N LEU A 26 -13.78 -11.51 1.86
CA LEU A 26 -15.05 -11.51 2.58
C LEU A 26 -16.10 -12.37 1.89
N ALA A 27 -16.08 -12.51 0.57
CA ALA A 27 -17.04 -13.31 -0.19
C ALA A 27 -16.94 -14.81 0.08
N SER A 28 -15.89 -15.29 0.76
CA SER A 28 -15.81 -16.69 1.21
C SER A 28 -16.81 -17.03 2.34
N HIS A 29 -17.21 -16.02 3.14
CA HIS A 29 -18.08 -16.22 4.30
C HIS A 29 -19.33 -15.33 4.30
N HIS A 30 -19.41 -14.35 3.40
CA HIS A 30 -20.46 -13.34 3.38
C HIS A 30 -21.00 -13.10 1.97
N GLU A 31 -22.21 -12.56 1.88
CA GLU A 31 -22.74 -12.06 0.61
C GLU A 31 -22.12 -10.67 0.35
N VAL A 32 -21.27 -10.56 -0.68
CA VAL A 32 -20.55 -9.33 -1.00
C VAL A 32 -21.00 -8.77 -2.34
N VAL A 33 -21.33 -7.49 -2.34
CA VAL A 33 -21.64 -6.71 -3.54
C VAL A 33 -20.55 -5.63 -3.68
N LEU A 34 -19.82 -5.65 -4.78
CA LEU A 34 -18.86 -4.62 -5.15
C LEU A 34 -19.52 -3.60 -6.07
N ALA A 35 -19.79 -2.42 -5.54
CA ALA A 35 -20.36 -1.29 -6.29
C ALA A 35 -19.21 -0.41 -6.81
N THR A 36 -18.99 -0.41 -8.13
CA THR A 36 -17.85 0.25 -8.78
C THR A 36 -18.22 0.80 -10.16
N ASN A 37 -17.25 1.40 -10.86
CA ASN A 37 -17.41 1.78 -12.26
C ASN A 37 -16.95 0.64 -13.17
N THR A 38 -17.89 -0.13 -13.70
CA THR A 38 -17.63 -1.26 -14.60
C THR A 38 -17.32 -0.85 -16.05
N GLN A 39 -17.41 0.42 -16.38
CA GLN A 39 -17.10 0.95 -17.71
C GLN A 39 -15.59 1.18 -17.90
N LEU A 40 -14.84 1.17 -16.80
CA LEU A 40 -13.39 1.25 -16.82
C LEU A 40 -12.78 -0.15 -16.87
N GLU A 41 -11.58 -0.25 -17.43
CA GLU A 41 -10.81 -1.49 -17.40
C GLU A 41 -10.61 -1.96 -15.96
N MET A 42 -10.91 -3.23 -15.70
CA MET A 42 -10.68 -3.86 -14.41
C MET A 42 -9.31 -4.55 -14.43
N SER A 43 -8.39 -4.01 -13.63
CA SER A 43 -7.00 -4.49 -13.60
C SER A 43 -6.74 -5.64 -12.62
N TYR A 44 -7.72 -5.94 -11.76
CA TYR A 44 -7.63 -7.00 -10.74
C TYR A 44 -8.76 -8.00 -10.90
N ALA A 45 -8.45 -9.28 -10.71
CA ALA A 45 -9.43 -10.35 -10.77
C ALA A 45 -10.41 -10.27 -9.59
N ILE A 46 -11.68 -10.32 -9.90
CA ILE A 46 -12.77 -10.36 -8.92
C ILE A 46 -13.31 -11.79 -8.90
N SER A 47 -13.48 -12.36 -7.71
CA SER A 47 -14.06 -13.69 -7.51
C SER A 47 -15.50 -13.77 -8.05
N ASP A 48 -15.87 -14.90 -8.65
CA ASP A 48 -17.24 -15.16 -9.10
C ASP A 48 -18.27 -15.12 -7.96
N SER A 49 -17.82 -15.25 -6.71
CA SER A 49 -18.64 -15.11 -5.51
C SER A 49 -19.02 -13.67 -5.17
N VAL A 50 -18.36 -12.69 -5.78
CA VAL A 50 -18.62 -11.26 -5.58
C VAL A 50 -19.58 -10.76 -6.65
N LYS A 51 -20.75 -10.24 -6.23
CA LYS A 51 -21.66 -9.57 -7.16
C LYS A 51 -21.10 -8.19 -7.52
N VAL A 52 -20.92 -7.91 -8.80
CA VAL A 52 -20.40 -6.60 -9.27
C VAL A 52 -21.56 -5.75 -9.81
N HIS A 53 -21.66 -4.51 -9.29
CA HIS A 53 -22.66 -3.54 -9.74
C HIS A 53 -22.02 -2.24 -10.22
N ASN A 54 -22.48 -1.76 -11.38
CA ASN A 54 -22.12 -0.41 -11.85
C ASN A 54 -23.00 0.64 -11.16
N ILE A 55 -22.36 1.55 -10.44
CA ILE A 55 -23.08 2.68 -9.81
C ILE A 55 -22.69 4.03 -10.42
N PHE A 56 -21.75 4.05 -11.36
CA PHE A 56 -21.30 5.30 -11.98
C PHE A 56 -21.96 5.49 -13.36
N PRO A 57 -22.64 6.63 -13.60
CA PRO A 57 -23.19 6.92 -14.91
C PRO A 57 -22.09 7.17 -15.94
N PRO A 58 -22.38 7.04 -17.24
CA PRO A 58 -21.42 7.26 -18.32
C PRO A 58 -21.13 8.76 -18.51
N ILE A 59 -20.85 9.48 -17.43
CA ILE A 59 -20.54 10.91 -17.39
C ILE A 59 -19.11 11.05 -16.90
N PRO A 60 -18.17 11.61 -17.69
CA PRO A 60 -16.75 11.59 -17.35
C PRO A 60 -16.42 12.43 -16.12
N HIS A 61 -17.04 13.57 -15.92
CA HIS A 61 -16.69 14.52 -14.86
C HIS A 61 -17.90 15.32 -14.32
N GLY A 62 -17.72 15.96 -13.16
CA GLY A 62 -18.62 16.95 -12.59
C GLY A 62 -19.64 16.42 -11.57
N VAL A 63 -20.45 17.33 -11.03
CA VAL A 63 -21.42 17.07 -9.95
C VAL A 63 -22.44 16.00 -10.36
N LYS A 64 -22.88 16.00 -11.63
CA LYS A 64 -23.86 15.01 -12.15
C LYS A 64 -23.36 13.56 -12.07
N LYS A 65 -22.05 13.33 -12.19
CA LYS A 65 -21.45 12.00 -12.00
C LYS A 65 -21.67 11.50 -10.56
N TRP A 66 -21.40 12.34 -9.60
CA TRP A 66 -21.49 11.99 -8.18
C TRP A 66 -22.93 11.86 -7.70
N THR A 67 -23.82 12.76 -8.11
CA THR A 67 -25.25 12.67 -7.78
C THR A 67 -25.87 11.43 -8.41
N GLY A 68 -25.51 11.09 -9.64
CA GLY A 68 -25.94 9.85 -10.29
C GLY A 68 -25.43 8.60 -9.56
N ALA A 69 -24.16 8.59 -9.13
CA ALA A 69 -23.61 7.48 -8.35
C ALA A 69 -24.33 7.31 -7.00
N ILE A 70 -24.61 8.40 -6.29
CA ILE A 70 -25.39 8.38 -5.04
C ILE A 70 -26.78 7.81 -5.27
N GLN A 71 -27.47 8.23 -6.34
CA GLN A 71 -28.83 7.76 -6.65
C GLN A 71 -28.84 6.26 -6.98
N GLN A 72 -27.91 5.80 -7.81
CA GLN A 72 -27.78 4.38 -8.15
C GLN A 72 -27.41 3.52 -6.92
N LEU A 73 -26.47 4.00 -6.09
CA LEU A 73 -26.11 3.31 -4.86
C LEU A 73 -27.30 3.25 -3.88
N ARG A 74 -28.10 4.32 -3.78
CA ARG A 74 -29.31 4.29 -2.95
C ARG A 74 -30.32 3.24 -3.43
N GLN A 75 -30.53 3.13 -4.75
CA GLN A 75 -31.38 2.07 -5.32
C GLN A 75 -30.84 0.68 -4.98
N LEU A 76 -29.53 0.48 -5.11
CA LEU A 76 -28.85 -0.75 -4.73
C LEU A 76 -29.05 -1.06 -3.23
N PHE A 77 -28.92 -0.09 -2.35
CA PHE A 77 -29.14 -0.26 -0.91
C PHE A 77 -30.58 -0.65 -0.57
N VAL A 78 -31.57 -0.06 -1.24
CA VAL A 78 -33.01 -0.41 -1.07
C VAL A 78 -33.27 -1.83 -1.55
N GLN A 79 -32.65 -2.23 -2.66
CA GLN A 79 -32.81 -3.55 -3.27
C GLN A 79 -32.11 -4.64 -2.46
N GLU A 80 -30.83 -4.43 -2.15
CA GLU A 80 -29.97 -5.45 -1.52
C GLU A 80 -30.12 -5.49 0.00
N LYS A 81 -30.54 -4.40 0.64
CA LYS A 81 -30.69 -4.27 2.11
C LYS A 81 -29.45 -4.75 2.87
N PRO A 82 -28.28 -4.15 2.63
CA PRO A 82 -27.05 -4.61 3.25
C PRO A 82 -27.04 -4.38 4.77
N ASP A 83 -26.38 -5.26 5.49
CA ASP A 83 -26.12 -5.10 6.93
C ASP A 83 -25.13 -3.98 7.21
N VAL A 84 -24.19 -3.74 6.27
CA VAL A 84 -23.12 -2.73 6.39
C VAL A 84 -22.63 -2.29 5.00
N ALA A 85 -22.22 -1.04 4.89
CA ALA A 85 -21.52 -0.51 3.71
C ALA A 85 -20.05 -0.14 4.07
N ILE A 86 -19.13 -0.51 3.19
CA ILE A 86 -17.70 -0.16 3.30
C ILE A 86 -17.35 0.77 2.13
N GLY A 87 -16.89 1.98 2.43
CA GLY A 87 -16.41 2.92 1.42
C GLY A 87 -14.88 2.92 1.32
N ILE A 88 -14.34 2.58 0.16
CA ILE A 88 -12.90 2.64 -0.09
C ILE A 88 -12.52 4.09 -0.45
N LEU A 89 -11.69 4.71 0.37
CA LEU A 89 -11.34 6.12 0.34
C LEU A 89 -12.50 7.07 0.70
N ALA A 90 -12.16 8.28 1.10
CA ALA A 90 -13.08 9.28 1.62
C ALA A 90 -14.28 9.56 0.71
N THR A 91 -14.05 9.66 -0.62
CA THR A 91 -15.11 9.96 -1.58
C THR A 91 -16.18 8.87 -1.63
N CYS A 92 -15.77 7.60 -1.70
CA CYS A 92 -16.69 6.47 -1.73
C CYS A 92 -17.42 6.30 -0.39
N SER A 93 -16.70 6.54 0.72
CA SER A 93 -17.30 6.56 2.06
C SER A 93 -18.40 7.64 2.18
N PHE A 94 -18.15 8.83 1.65
CA PHE A 94 -19.14 9.90 1.61
C PHE A 94 -20.37 9.54 0.75
N ILE A 95 -20.15 8.95 -0.43
CA ILE A 95 -21.25 8.46 -1.28
C ILE A 95 -22.09 7.43 -0.52
N CYS A 96 -21.46 6.48 0.20
CA CYS A 96 -22.16 5.51 1.04
C CYS A 96 -23.05 6.19 2.08
N LYS A 97 -22.49 7.19 2.79
CA LYS A 97 -23.23 7.89 3.85
C LYS A 97 -24.44 8.64 3.32
N VAL A 98 -24.29 9.36 2.20
CA VAL A 98 -25.38 10.11 1.58
C VAL A 98 -26.45 9.17 0.99
N ALA A 99 -26.05 8.12 0.28
CA ALA A 99 -26.98 7.12 -0.27
C ALA A 99 -27.77 6.38 0.82
N GLY A 100 -27.15 6.15 1.98
CA GLY A 100 -27.72 5.45 3.13
C GLY A 100 -28.62 6.30 4.03
N VAL A 101 -28.79 7.60 3.77
CA VAL A 101 -29.66 8.46 4.60
C VAL A 101 -31.08 7.91 4.69
N GLY A 102 -31.55 7.65 5.92
CA GLY A 102 -32.88 7.09 6.19
C GLY A 102 -33.02 5.58 5.94
N LEU A 103 -31.93 4.86 5.63
CA LEU A 103 -31.95 3.40 5.42
C LEU A 103 -31.34 2.59 6.58
N ASP A 104 -30.85 3.27 7.61
CA ASP A 104 -30.22 2.66 8.81
C ASP A 104 -29.06 1.69 8.51
N ILE A 105 -28.27 2.00 7.49
CA ILE A 105 -27.09 1.22 7.09
C ILE A 105 -25.85 1.85 7.72
N PRO A 106 -25.10 1.14 8.58
CA PRO A 106 -23.85 1.65 9.10
C PRO A 106 -22.78 1.73 8.01
N VAL A 107 -21.94 2.76 8.07
CA VAL A 107 -20.89 3.01 7.09
C VAL A 107 -19.50 2.94 7.75
N VAL A 108 -18.68 2.03 7.27
CA VAL A 108 -17.25 1.94 7.58
C VAL A 108 -16.49 2.66 6.49
N ALA A 109 -15.78 3.73 6.87
CA ALA A 109 -14.92 4.48 5.97
C ALA A 109 -13.49 3.95 6.06
N THR A 110 -12.83 3.79 4.92
CA THR A 110 -11.43 3.36 4.90
C THR A 110 -10.50 4.48 4.44
N GLU A 111 -9.45 4.71 5.19
CA GLU A 111 -8.40 5.67 4.85
C GLU A 111 -7.12 4.92 4.51
N HIS A 112 -6.54 5.23 3.36
CA HIS A 112 -5.36 4.54 2.82
C HIS A 112 -4.13 5.45 2.71
N ASP A 113 -4.21 6.66 3.26
CA ASP A 113 -3.13 7.64 3.25
C ASP A 113 -2.89 8.18 4.65
N ALA A 114 -1.65 8.57 4.97
CA ALA A 114 -1.27 9.06 6.29
C ALA A 114 -2.09 10.29 6.73
N PHE A 115 -2.43 10.35 8.02
CA PHE A 115 -3.12 11.50 8.62
C PHE A 115 -2.18 12.65 8.95
N GLU A 116 -0.90 12.40 8.97
CA GLU A 116 0.14 13.40 9.16
C GLU A 116 1.19 13.26 8.08
N ARG A 117 1.65 14.40 7.57
CA ARG A 117 2.67 14.47 6.54
C ARG A 117 3.75 15.48 6.92
N PRO A 118 5.00 15.30 6.46
CA PRO A 118 6.06 16.25 6.67
C PRO A 118 5.79 17.56 5.91
N GLU A 119 6.42 18.65 6.35
CA GLU A 119 6.32 19.96 5.70
C GLU A 119 6.82 19.95 4.27
N SER A 120 7.79 19.10 3.96
CA SER A 120 8.32 18.88 2.60
C SER A 120 7.33 18.23 1.63
N ALA A 121 6.29 17.53 2.15
CA ALA A 121 5.25 16.88 1.36
C ALA A 121 3.86 17.09 1.99
N PRO A 122 3.37 18.33 2.10
CA PRO A 122 2.20 18.69 2.90
C PRO A 122 0.91 18.09 2.35
N MET A 123 -0.03 17.88 3.24
CA MET A 123 -1.40 17.50 2.88
C MET A 123 -2.14 18.68 2.27
N SER A 124 -2.89 18.45 1.19
CA SER A 124 -3.76 19.48 0.64
C SER A 124 -4.88 19.87 1.65
N ARG A 125 -5.34 21.12 1.60
CA ARG A 125 -6.45 21.59 2.45
C ARG A 125 -7.73 20.77 2.29
N GLY A 126 -8.03 20.32 1.05
CA GLY A 126 -9.18 19.46 0.79
C GLY A 126 -9.05 18.09 1.45
N ASN A 127 -7.88 17.46 1.38
CA ASN A 127 -7.62 16.20 2.08
C ASN A 127 -7.68 16.35 3.59
N ALA A 128 -7.13 17.43 4.15
CA ALA A 128 -7.21 17.70 5.57
C ALA A 128 -8.68 17.87 6.03
N PHE A 129 -9.48 18.62 5.28
CA PHE A 129 -10.90 18.78 5.55
C PHE A 129 -11.62 17.42 5.53
N SER A 130 -11.39 16.60 4.46
CA SER A 130 -11.98 15.27 4.37
C SER A 130 -11.59 14.39 5.57
N LYS A 131 -10.32 14.32 5.90
CA LYS A 131 -9.79 13.45 6.98
C LYS A 131 -10.31 13.84 8.37
N PHE A 132 -10.35 15.12 8.70
CA PHE A 132 -10.66 15.56 10.06
C PHE A 132 -12.10 16.02 10.26
N TRP A 133 -12.85 16.34 9.19
CA TRP A 133 -14.22 16.83 9.29
C TRP A 133 -15.23 15.85 8.69
N LEU A 134 -15.05 15.40 7.44
CA LEU A 134 -16.00 14.46 6.82
C LEU A 134 -15.99 13.11 7.51
N ASN A 135 -14.83 12.63 7.97
CA ASN A 135 -14.73 11.37 8.67
C ASN A 135 -15.52 11.29 9.99
N ARG A 136 -15.96 12.43 10.55
CA ARG A 136 -16.89 12.47 11.70
C ARG A 136 -18.31 11.97 11.39
N LEU A 137 -18.66 11.90 10.12
CA LEU A 137 -19.98 11.44 9.67
C LEU A 137 -20.12 9.91 9.69
N PHE A 138 -19.02 9.18 9.74
CA PHE A 138 -19.03 7.73 9.63
C PHE A 138 -19.15 7.04 10.99
N ASP A 139 -19.68 5.83 10.97
CA ASP A 139 -19.85 5.03 12.17
C ASP A 139 -18.51 4.51 12.68
N VAL A 140 -17.63 4.15 11.75
CA VAL A 140 -16.22 3.76 12.00
C VAL A 140 -15.34 4.29 10.88
N VAL A 141 -14.13 4.68 11.23
CA VAL A 141 -13.06 4.99 10.29
C VAL A 141 -11.92 4.00 10.52
N THR A 142 -11.51 3.27 9.48
CA THR A 142 -10.31 2.44 9.55
C THR A 142 -9.10 3.22 9.06
N VAL A 143 -8.00 3.05 9.76
CA VAL A 143 -6.67 3.58 9.43
C VAL A 143 -5.66 2.44 9.38
N LEU A 144 -4.51 2.66 8.78
CA LEU A 144 -3.56 1.59 8.49
C LEU A 144 -2.57 1.30 9.63
N THR A 145 -2.36 2.29 10.52
CA THR A 145 -1.33 2.24 11.57
C THR A 145 -1.83 2.81 12.89
N GLU A 146 -1.26 2.38 14.01
CA GLU A 146 -1.49 2.99 15.32
C GLU A 146 -0.98 4.44 15.36
N ALA A 147 0.08 4.76 14.62
CA ALA A 147 0.57 6.12 14.49
C ALA A 147 -0.51 7.07 13.94
N ASP A 148 -1.26 6.67 12.91
CA ASP A 148 -2.37 7.47 12.39
C ASP A 148 -3.52 7.58 13.39
N LYS A 149 -3.84 6.51 14.11
CA LYS A 149 -4.86 6.53 15.16
C LYS A 149 -4.48 7.48 16.30
N GLN A 150 -3.21 7.52 16.70
CA GLN A 150 -2.69 8.45 17.72
C GLN A 150 -2.80 9.92 17.26
N VAL A 151 -2.43 10.19 16.00
CA VAL A 151 -2.59 11.53 15.39
C VAL A 151 -4.04 12.01 15.42
N ILE A 152 -4.98 11.12 15.14
CA ILE A 152 -6.41 11.40 15.16
C ILE A 152 -6.88 11.68 16.60
N GLY A 153 -6.41 10.88 17.57
CA GLY A 153 -6.84 10.97 18.96
C GLY A 153 -8.38 10.91 19.09
N ASN A 154 -8.95 11.84 19.85
CA ASN A 154 -10.41 11.90 20.10
C ASN A 154 -11.20 12.73 19.05
N ARG A 155 -10.59 13.09 17.92
CA ARG A 155 -11.25 13.91 16.89
C ARG A 155 -12.36 13.18 16.13
N LEU A 156 -12.28 11.86 16.04
CA LEU A 156 -13.27 10.99 15.40
C LEU A 156 -13.92 10.07 16.46
N ARG A 157 -15.15 9.61 16.18
CA ARG A 157 -15.94 8.83 17.15
C ARG A 157 -15.32 7.45 17.42
N ARG A 158 -14.98 6.74 16.36
CA ARG A 158 -14.42 5.38 16.43
C ARG A 158 -13.39 5.22 15.33
N VAL A 159 -12.15 4.96 15.72
CA VAL A 159 -11.03 4.70 14.83
C VAL A 159 -10.47 3.33 15.13
N VAL A 160 -10.33 2.50 14.10
CA VAL A 160 -9.81 1.14 14.22
C VAL A 160 -8.63 0.98 13.27
N VAL A 161 -7.53 0.43 13.78
CA VAL A 161 -6.38 0.10 12.93
C VAL A 161 -6.67 -1.18 12.17
N MET A 162 -6.57 -1.10 10.87
CA MET A 162 -6.84 -2.20 9.96
C MET A 162 -5.73 -2.22 8.89
N PRO A 163 -4.69 -3.02 9.08
CA PRO A 163 -3.60 -3.12 8.12
C PRO A 163 -4.09 -3.62 6.76
N ASN A 164 -3.41 -3.21 5.70
CA ASN A 164 -3.71 -3.74 4.38
C ASN A 164 -3.31 -5.22 4.26
N PRO A 165 -4.13 -6.04 3.60
CA PRO A 165 -3.78 -7.43 3.31
C PRO A 165 -2.64 -7.51 2.29
N LEU A 166 -1.78 -8.51 2.44
CA LEU A 166 -0.77 -8.88 1.46
C LEU A 166 -1.41 -9.61 0.28
N SER A 167 -1.08 -9.21 -0.94
CA SER A 167 -1.59 -9.82 -2.17
C SER A 167 -0.80 -11.04 -2.64
N LEU A 168 0.42 -11.22 -2.13
CA LEU A 168 1.35 -12.24 -2.57
C LEU A 168 1.44 -13.37 -1.53
N GLN A 169 1.63 -14.59 -2.01
CA GLN A 169 1.99 -15.69 -1.12
C GLN A 169 3.47 -15.55 -0.73
N PRO A 170 3.79 -15.60 0.57
CA PRO A 170 5.17 -15.52 1.02
C PRO A 170 6.01 -16.68 0.47
N ALA A 171 7.23 -16.35 0.03
CA ALA A 171 8.23 -17.34 -0.34
C ALA A 171 8.69 -18.18 0.86
N THR A 172 9.36 -19.28 0.60
CA THR A 172 10.10 -20.06 1.60
C THR A 172 11.60 -19.95 1.33
N MET A 173 12.40 -20.06 2.36
CA MET A 173 13.84 -19.94 2.30
C MET A 173 14.46 -21.31 2.57
N GLU A 174 15.16 -21.86 1.57
CA GLU A 174 15.79 -23.18 1.66
C GLU A 174 17.28 -23.12 2.09
N GLY A 175 17.88 -21.93 1.93
CA GLY A 175 19.30 -21.72 2.26
C GLY A 175 19.79 -20.33 1.91
N PRO A 176 21.08 -20.04 2.06
CA PRO A 176 21.64 -18.75 1.67
C PRO A 176 21.37 -18.44 0.19
N ASN A 177 20.64 -17.35 -0.07
CA ASN A 177 20.25 -16.89 -1.42
C ASN A 177 19.36 -17.84 -2.24
N LEU A 178 18.86 -18.94 -1.66
CA LEU A 178 17.96 -19.87 -2.34
C LEU A 178 16.57 -19.85 -1.70
N PHE A 179 15.58 -19.55 -2.52
CA PHE A 179 14.19 -19.39 -2.13
C PHE A 179 13.29 -20.19 -3.06
N ASN A 180 12.13 -20.58 -2.55
CA ASN A 180 11.06 -21.15 -3.36
C ASN A 180 9.83 -20.22 -3.31
N ASP A 181 9.16 -20.07 -4.45
CA ASP A 181 7.87 -19.41 -4.53
C ASP A 181 6.73 -20.34 -4.01
N SER A 182 5.50 -19.83 -4.05
CA SER A 182 4.31 -20.58 -3.61
C SER A 182 4.01 -21.85 -4.45
N GLU A 183 4.59 -21.96 -5.63
CA GLU A 183 4.47 -23.13 -6.51
C GLU A 183 5.64 -24.11 -6.35
N GLY A 184 6.58 -23.81 -5.45
CA GLY A 184 7.79 -24.61 -5.21
C GLY A 184 8.90 -24.39 -6.24
N LYS A 185 8.79 -23.36 -7.08
CA LYS A 185 9.83 -23.02 -8.04
C LYS A 185 10.96 -22.23 -7.35
N SER A 186 12.16 -22.75 -7.47
CA SER A 186 13.36 -22.12 -6.87
C SER A 186 13.80 -20.87 -7.63
N PHE A 187 14.24 -19.87 -6.86
CA PHE A 187 14.86 -18.65 -7.39
C PHE A 187 16.02 -18.19 -6.51
N ALA A 188 16.97 -17.50 -7.12
CA ALA A 188 18.12 -16.93 -6.43
C ALA A 188 18.11 -15.40 -6.49
N LYS A 189 18.59 -14.77 -5.43
CA LYS A 189 18.74 -13.32 -5.35
C LYS A 189 19.94 -12.83 -6.15
N LYS A 190 19.76 -11.67 -6.77
CA LYS A 190 20.82 -10.93 -7.51
C LYS A 190 21.27 -9.72 -6.69
N PRO A 191 22.45 -9.15 -6.94
CA PRO A 191 22.93 -7.93 -6.30
C PRO A 191 22.15 -6.70 -6.84
N ILE A 192 20.86 -6.65 -6.53
CA ILE A 192 19.94 -5.60 -6.94
C ILE A 192 19.31 -4.98 -5.69
N VAL A 193 19.37 -3.64 -5.62
CA VAL A 193 18.51 -2.82 -4.76
C VAL A 193 17.32 -2.39 -5.61
N LEU A 194 16.13 -2.82 -5.24
CA LEU A 194 14.88 -2.47 -5.91
C LEU A 194 14.15 -1.39 -5.12
N ALA A 195 13.64 -0.39 -5.81
CA ALA A 195 12.64 0.55 -5.28
C ALA A 195 11.43 0.57 -6.19
N ALA A 196 10.23 0.81 -5.63
CA ALA A 196 9.01 0.81 -6.41
C ALA A 196 8.04 1.91 -5.95
N GLY A 197 7.44 2.61 -6.94
CA GLY A 197 6.46 3.65 -6.70
C GLY A 197 6.21 4.50 -7.93
N ARG A 198 5.18 5.35 -7.91
CA ARG A 198 4.90 6.26 -9.02
C ARG A 198 6.05 7.25 -9.21
N LEU A 199 6.55 7.36 -10.43
CA LEU A 199 7.70 8.22 -10.75
C LEU A 199 7.30 9.70 -10.77
N ASP A 200 6.07 10.03 -11.16
CA ASP A 200 5.52 11.38 -11.06
C ASP A 200 5.34 11.86 -9.60
N SER A 201 5.36 10.94 -8.64
CA SER A 201 5.37 11.23 -7.20
C SER A 201 6.77 11.09 -6.58
N TRP A 202 7.83 11.22 -7.39
CA TRP A 202 9.23 10.98 -6.99
C TRP A 202 9.62 11.68 -5.69
N HIS A 203 9.16 12.91 -5.47
CA HIS A 203 9.45 13.67 -4.27
C HIS A 203 8.82 13.02 -3.03
N CYS A 204 7.53 12.66 -3.07
CA CYS A 204 6.85 11.96 -1.96
C CYS A 204 7.47 10.58 -1.73
N LYS A 205 7.88 9.88 -2.82
CA LYS A 205 8.55 8.58 -2.76
C LYS A 205 10.04 8.67 -2.40
N GLY A 206 10.60 9.89 -2.28
CA GLY A 206 11.98 10.13 -1.89
C GLY A 206 13.01 9.52 -2.84
N PHE A 207 12.69 9.39 -4.13
CA PHE A 207 13.64 8.83 -5.10
C PHE A 207 14.86 9.73 -5.32
N ASP A 208 14.72 11.03 -5.10
CA ASP A 208 15.83 11.98 -5.04
C ASP A 208 16.80 11.66 -3.88
N VAL A 209 16.25 11.45 -2.67
CA VAL A 209 17.03 11.04 -1.49
C VAL A 209 17.71 9.68 -1.71
N LEU A 210 17.01 8.74 -2.37
CA LEU A 210 17.57 7.43 -2.71
C LEU A 210 18.74 7.55 -3.69
N LEU A 211 18.65 8.40 -4.70
CA LEU A 211 19.73 8.62 -5.65
C LEU A 211 20.94 9.30 -4.98
N GLU A 212 20.71 10.26 -4.09
CA GLU A 212 21.79 10.86 -3.28
C GLU A 212 22.44 9.82 -2.36
N ALA A 213 21.67 8.97 -1.69
CA ALA A 213 22.18 7.87 -0.89
C ALA A 213 23.01 6.88 -1.74
N TRP A 214 22.52 6.58 -2.95
CA TRP A 214 23.21 5.68 -3.89
C TRP A 214 24.57 6.22 -4.32
N THR A 215 24.70 7.54 -4.51
CA THR A 215 25.98 8.20 -4.77
C THR A 215 26.99 7.96 -3.64
N LYS A 216 26.52 8.07 -2.39
CA LYS A 216 27.36 7.84 -1.20
C LYS A 216 27.77 6.37 -1.06
N VAL A 217 26.84 5.44 -1.34
CA VAL A 217 27.16 4.00 -1.39
C VAL A 217 28.26 3.73 -2.42
N HIS A 218 28.16 4.27 -3.63
CA HIS A 218 29.17 4.11 -4.67
C HIS A 218 30.53 4.66 -4.24
N ALA A 219 30.58 5.84 -3.63
CA ALA A 219 31.83 6.44 -3.17
C ALA A 219 32.51 5.58 -2.10
N ARG A 220 31.74 4.95 -1.20
CA ARG A 220 32.28 4.10 -0.11
C ARG A 220 32.65 2.68 -0.55
N CYS A 221 32.03 2.20 -1.62
CA CYS A 221 32.19 0.82 -2.07
C CYS A 221 33.19 0.66 -3.21
N LYS A 222 33.88 1.73 -3.65
CA LYS A 222 34.81 1.70 -4.79
C LYS A 222 35.90 0.61 -4.68
N ASP A 223 36.34 0.31 -3.45
CA ASP A 223 37.41 -0.66 -3.19
C ASP A 223 36.90 -1.94 -2.49
N ASN A 224 35.55 -2.13 -2.44
CA ASN A 224 34.95 -3.27 -1.75
C ASN A 224 34.42 -4.29 -2.75
N ILE A 225 35.10 -5.41 -2.91
CA ILE A 225 34.73 -6.54 -3.80
C ILE A 225 33.32 -7.06 -3.51
N GLN A 226 32.85 -7.02 -2.25
CA GLN A 226 31.50 -7.46 -1.88
C GLN A 226 30.41 -6.51 -2.36
N ALA A 227 30.75 -5.29 -2.71
CA ALA A 227 29.84 -4.30 -3.27
C ALA A 227 29.91 -4.22 -4.80
N GLU A 228 30.77 -5.01 -5.44
CA GLU A 228 30.89 -5.04 -6.88
C GLU A 228 29.64 -5.67 -7.53
N GLY A 229 29.19 -5.08 -8.64
CA GLY A 229 28.07 -5.58 -9.41
C GLY A 229 26.65 -5.20 -8.91
N TRP A 230 26.55 -4.47 -7.79
CA TRP A 230 25.23 -3.99 -7.33
C TRP A 230 24.66 -2.91 -8.23
N ARG A 231 23.34 -2.99 -8.45
CA ARG A 231 22.58 -2.03 -9.25
C ARG A 231 21.34 -1.55 -8.50
N LEU A 232 20.98 -0.28 -8.70
CA LEU A 232 19.72 0.27 -8.25
C LEU A 232 18.69 0.20 -9.38
N CYS A 233 17.56 -0.48 -9.15
CA CYS A 233 16.46 -0.57 -10.09
C CYS A 233 15.24 0.15 -9.50
N ILE A 234 14.64 1.08 -10.25
CA ILE A 234 13.45 1.82 -9.84
C ILE A 234 12.31 1.47 -10.79
N ALA A 235 11.25 0.85 -10.25
CA ALA A 235 10.06 0.45 -10.99
C ALA A 235 8.89 1.40 -10.68
N GLY A 236 8.17 1.84 -11.70
CA GLY A 236 6.99 2.66 -11.48
C GLY A 236 6.42 3.28 -12.74
N LYS A 237 5.14 3.65 -12.66
CA LYS A 237 4.45 4.39 -13.70
C LYS A 237 4.83 5.87 -13.61
N ASP A 238 4.98 6.51 -14.76
CA ASP A 238 5.14 7.95 -14.89
C ASP A 238 3.95 8.53 -15.66
N GLU A 239 3.26 9.49 -15.07
CA GLU A 239 2.11 10.16 -15.68
C GLU A 239 2.35 11.68 -15.86
N ALA A 240 3.48 12.22 -15.35
CA ALA A 240 3.77 13.65 -15.37
C ALA A 240 5.27 13.99 -15.25
N ASP A 241 6.08 13.54 -16.20
CA ASP A 241 7.50 13.92 -16.36
C ASP A 241 8.46 13.63 -15.18
N GLY A 242 8.04 12.81 -14.20
CA GLY A 242 8.90 12.42 -13.09
C GLY A 242 10.14 11.65 -13.53
N LEU A 243 9.99 10.77 -14.52
CA LEU A 243 11.10 10.03 -15.10
C LEU A 243 12.19 10.95 -15.67
N SER A 244 11.80 11.97 -16.43
CA SER A 244 12.73 12.95 -17.02
C SER A 244 13.52 13.67 -15.95
N HIS A 245 12.86 14.06 -14.85
CA HIS A 245 13.49 14.68 -13.69
C HIS A 245 14.52 13.75 -13.05
N LEU A 246 14.14 12.50 -12.74
CA LEU A 246 15.02 11.52 -12.12
C LEU A 246 16.21 11.15 -13.01
N GLN A 247 16.00 11.00 -14.31
CA GLN A 247 17.10 10.77 -15.28
C GLN A 247 18.09 11.94 -15.32
N SER A 248 17.59 13.18 -15.20
CA SER A 248 18.43 14.36 -15.14
C SER A 248 19.26 14.37 -13.83
N LEU A 249 18.68 13.95 -12.73
CA LEU A 249 19.37 13.81 -11.46
C LEU A 249 20.44 12.70 -11.52
N VAL A 250 20.15 11.55 -12.13
CA VAL A 250 21.13 10.46 -12.35
C VAL A 250 22.35 10.97 -13.14
N ARG A 251 22.12 11.75 -14.21
CA ARG A 251 23.24 12.38 -14.98
C ARG A 251 24.04 13.36 -14.11
N LYS A 252 23.36 14.23 -13.36
CA LYS A 252 24.01 15.22 -12.47
C LYS A 252 24.84 14.57 -11.37
N LEU A 253 24.39 13.41 -10.85
CA LEU A 253 25.08 12.66 -9.82
C LEU A 253 26.12 11.65 -10.38
N GLU A 254 26.32 11.61 -11.69
CA GLU A 254 27.26 10.72 -12.39
C GLU A 254 27.07 9.23 -12.06
N LEU A 255 25.83 8.81 -11.82
CA LEU A 255 25.50 7.43 -11.43
C LEU A 255 25.49 6.43 -12.60
N GLY A 256 25.43 6.94 -13.85
CA GLY A 256 25.61 6.16 -15.08
C GLY A 256 24.78 4.89 -15.13
N ASP A 257 25.43 3.78 -15.47
CA ASP A 257 24.79 2.47 -15.68
C ASP A 257 24.42 1.74 -14.38
N SER A 258 24.77 2.32 -13.21
CA SER A 258 24.44 1.71 -11.91
C SER A 258 22.97 1.85 -11.52
N VAL A 259 22.23 2.76 -12.21
CA VAL A 259 20.78 3.00 -11.97
C VAL A 259 19.97 2.67 -13.22
N SER A 260 18.90 1.91 -13.05
CA SER A 260 17.97 1.55 -14.11
C SER A 260 16.54 1.89 -13.75
N PHE A 261 15.84 2.61 -14.64
CA PHE A 261 14.40 2.84 -14.53
C PHE A 261 13.65 1.79 -15.35
N LEU A 262 12.84 0.97 -14.67
CA LEU A 262 12.16 -0.19 -15.28
C LEU A 262 10.80 0.14 -15.87
N GLY A 263 10.31 1.38 -15.68
CA GLY A 263 8.96 1.78 -16.07
C GLY A 263 7.88 1.03 -15.28
N PHE A 264 6.65 1.06 -15.80
CA PHE A 264 5.53 0.31 -15.20
C PHE A 264 5.70 -1.20 -15.43
N ARG A 265 5.63 -1.97 -14.35
CA ARG A 265 5.81 -3.43 -14.37
C ARG A 265 4.57 -4.14 -13.84
N LYS A 266 4.09 -5.14 -14.57
CA LYS A 266 3.03 -6.06 -14.11
C LYS A 266 3.61 -7.27 -13.37
N ASP A 267 4.85 -7.60 -13.62
CA ASP A 267 5.59 -8.74 -13.05
C ASP A 267 6.41 -8.37 -11.81
N MET A 268 5.83 -7.56 -10.90
CA MET A 268 6.50 -7.10 -9.69
C MET A 268 6.98 -8.25 -8.80
N VAL A 269 6.24 -9.36 -8.74
CA VAL A 269 6.63 -10.56 -8.00
C VAL A 269 8.03 -11.03 -8.44
N ARG A 270 8.27 -11.13 -9.74
CA ARG A 270 9.57 -11.51 -10.30
C ARG A 270 10.67 -10.51 -9.90
N LEU A 271 10.39 -9.22 -9.93
CA LEU A 271 11.36 -8.20 -9.52
C LEU A 271 11.73 -8.34 -8.04
N TYR A 272 10.75 -8.56 -7.16
CA TYR A 272 11.01 -8.83 -5.74
C TYR A 272 11.80 -10.14 -5.55
N GLN A 273 11.49 -11.19 -6.32
CA GLN A 273 12.22 -12.44 -6.28
C GLN A 273 13.68 -12.29 -6.72
N GLU A 274 13.95 -11.50 -7.73
CA GLU A 274 15.30 -11.26 -8.24
C GLU A 274 16.11 -10.29 -7.33
N ALA A 275 15.49 -9.32 -6.68
CA ALA A 275 16.18 -8.33 -5.87
C ALA A 275 16.61 -8.86 -4.50
N SER A 276 17.87 -8.62 -4.11
CA SER A 276 18.36 -8.96 -2.77
C SER A 276 17.89 -7.97 -1.71
N VAL A 277 17.73 -6.70 -2.08
CA VAL A 277 17.39 -5.59 -1.18
C VAL A 277 16.21 -4.83 -1.76
N PHE A 278 15.31 -4.38 -0.90
CA PHE A 278 14.27 -3.43 -1.26
C PHE A 278 14.45 -2.13 -0.46
N ALA A 279 14.44 -0.99 -1.15
CA ALA A 279 14.57 0.33 -0.56
C ALA A 279 13.23 1.08 -0.63
N LEU A 280 12.67 1.45 0.52
CA LEU A 280 11.53 2.36 0.64
C LEU A 280 12.03 3.71 1.17
N SER A 281 12.28 4.66 0.28
CA SER A 281 12.86 5.97 0.60
C SER A 281 11.83 7.08 0.85
N SER A 282 10.57 6.71 0.99
CA SER A 282 9.45 7.66 1.00
C SER A 282 9.52 8.67 2.15
N ARG A 283 9.23 9.93 1.86
CA ARG A 283 9.05 10.98 2.87
C ARG A 283 7.83 10.75 3.73
N CYS A 284 6.81 10.11 3.14
CA CYS A 284 5.57 9.78 3.82
C CYS A 284 4.87 8.62 3.12
N GLU A 285 4.43 7.64 3.89
CA GLU A 285 3.58 6.53 3.45
C GLU A 285 2.38 6.37 4.37
N GLY A 286 1.24 5.95 3.80
CA GLY A 286 0.13 5.46 4.62
C GLY A 286 0.43 4.09 5.21
N PHE A 287 0.92 3.16 4.38
CA PHE A 287 1.28 1.80 4.77
C PHE A 287 2.55 1.31 4.07
N GLY A 288 2.65 1.44 2.75
CA GLY A 288 3.76 0.91 1.98
C GLY A 288 3.54 -0.56 1.60
N LEU A 289 2.45 -0.87 0.86
CA LEU A 289 2.17 -2.23 0.37
C LEU A 289 3.38 -2.87 -0.31
N VAL A 290 4.11 -2.10 -1.13
CA VAL A 290 5.33 -2.55 -1.82
C VAL A 290 6.42 -3.05 -0.85
N LEU A 291 6.45 -2.52 0.39
CA LEU A 291 7.37 -2.98 1.42
C LEU A 291 6.99 -4.38 1.90
N VAL A 292 5.70 -4.59 2.20
CA VAL A 292 5.21 -5.90 2.65
C VAL A 292 5.32 -6.95 1.54
N GLU A 293 5.07 -6.56 0.30
CA GLU A 293 5.27 -7.40 -0.88
C GLU A 293 6.74 -7.82 -1.03
N ALA A 294 7.68 -6.88 -0.92
CA ALA A 294 9.11 -7.16 -0.97
C ALA A 294 9.56 -8.07 0.18
N MET A 295 9.08 -7.81 1.41
CA MET A 295 9.29 -8.67 2.58
C MET A 295 8.86 -10.11 2.30
N SER A 296 7.68 -10.30 1.73
CA SER A 296 7.09 -11.61 1.45
C SER A 296 7.91 -12.42 0.45
N GLN A 297 8.62 -11.77 -0.45
CA GLN A 297 9.46 -12.40 -1.47
C GLN A 297 10.94 -12.45 -1.06
N GLY A 298 11.26 -12.22 0.21
CA GLY A 298 12.60 -12.39 0.76
C GLY A 298 13.59 -11.29 0.35
N CYS A 299 13.15 -10.05 0.18
CA CYS A 299 14.07 -8.92 0.11
C CYS A 299 14.52 -8.53 1.53
N ALA A 300 15.80 -8.21 1.72
CA ALA A 300 16.24 -7.46 2.89
C ALA A 300 15.76 -6.01 2.73
N CYS A 301 14.93 -5.55 3.64
CA CYS A 301 14.26 -4.26 3.48
C CYS A 301 15.00 -3.15 4.23
N VAL A 302 15.21 -2.02 3.55
CA VAL A 302 15.66 -0.75 4.14
C VAL A 302 14.56 0.27 3.90
N ALA A 303 14.04 0.87 4.96
CA ALA A 303 12.91 1.79 4.85
C ALA A 303 13.14 3.07 5.65
N THR A 304 12.69 4.19 5.09
CA THR A 304 12.54 5.42 5.88
C THR A 304 11.30 5.32 6.75
N ASP A 305 11.40 5.76 8.01
CA ASP A 305 10.30 5.65 8.97
C ASP A 305 9.78 7.04 9.37
N TYR A 306 8.66 7.45 8.80
CA TYR A 306 8.01 8.66 9.22
C TYR A 306 7.07 8.40 10.41
N LYS A 307 7.54 8.79 11.62
CA LYS A 307 6.78 8.73 12.87
C LYS A 307 6.27 7.34 13.24
N GLY A 308 7.06 6.31 12.99
CA GLY A 308 6.81 4.96 13.48
C GLY A 308 5.95 4.07 12.58
N ARG A 309 5.50 4.53 11.41
CA ARG A 309 4.62 3.75 10.52
C ARG A 309 5.30 2.51 9.95
N GLN A 310 6.51 2.65 9.44
CA GLN A 310 7.27 1.53 8.90
C GLN A 310 7.80 0.63 10.01
N LYS A 311 8.07 1.20 11.20
CA LYS A 311 8.37 0.43 12.40
C LYS A 311 7.21 -0.50 12.78
N GLU A 312 5.95 -0.07 12.67
CA GLU A 312 4.78 -0.94 12.92
C GLU A 312 4.70 -2.10 11.92
N ILE A 313 5.07 -1.87 10.64
CA ILE A 313 5.12 -2.93 9.63
C ILE A 313 6.18 -3.96 9.99
N PHE A 314 7.39 -3.53 10.32
CA PHE A 314 8.46 -4.42 10.74
C PHE A 314 8.16 -5.09 12.09
N GLY A 315 7.45 -4.40 12.98
CA GLY A 315 7.21 -4.88 14.35
C GLY A 315 8.53 -5.06 15.10
N ASP A 316 8.54 -5.98 16.05
CA ASP A 316 9.73 -6.31 16.85
C ASP A 316 10.62 -7.39 16.18
N ALA A 317 10.35 -7.74 14.92
CA ALA A 317 10.91 -8.92 14.27
C ALA A 317 12.31 -8.75 13.70
N GLU A 318 12.96 -7.61 13.86
CA GLU A 318 14.26 -7.31 13.21
C GLU A 318 14.30 -7.74 11.73
N CYS A 319 13.27 -7.38 10.98
CA CYS A 319 13.08 -7.83 9.60
C CYS A 319 13.44 -6.77 8.55
N GLY A 320 14.04 -5.66 8.96
CA GLY A 320 14.50 -4.58 8.11
C GLY A 320 15.28 -3.53 8.88
N LEU A 321 15.89 -2.60 8.17
CA LEU A 321 16.58 -1.45 8.73
C LEU A 321 15.72 -0.19 8.53
N LEU A 322 15.65 0.65 9.56
CA LEU A 322 14.90 1.90 9.54
C LEU A 322 15.86 3.09 9.54
N CYS A 323 15.55 4.09 8.71
CA CYS A 323 16.29 5.35 8.61
C CYS A 323 15.32 6.52 8.79
N PRO A 324 15.78 7.70 9.27
CA PRO A 324 15.00 8.91 9.21
C PRO A 324 14.64 9.26 7.75
N PRO A 325 13.45 9.81 7.47
CA PRO A 325 13.14 10.37 6.16
C PRO A 325 14.09 11.53 5.84
N GLU A 326 14.35 11.74 4.54
CA GLU A 326 15.20 12.84 4.03
C GLU A 326 16.66 12.80 4.50
N ASP A 327 17.10 11.69 5.09
CA ASP A 327 18.49 11.47 5.50
C ASP A 327 19.18 10.49 4.53
N ALA A 328 19.82 11.06 3.49
CA ALA A 328 20.53 10.29 2.50
C ALA A 328 21.80 9.61 3.08
N GLU A 329 22.35 10.12 4.18
CA GLU A 329 23.50 9.53 4.86
C GLU A 329 23.10 8.25 5.58
N ALA A 330 22.09 8.33 6.45
CA ALA A 330 21.58 7.16 7.17
C ALA A 330 21.04 6.07 6.21
N LEU A 331 20.37 6.49 5.12
CA LEU A 331 19.92 5.55 4.09
C LEU A 331 21.09 4.86 3.38
N ALA A 332 22.17 5.59 3.07
CA ALA A 332 23.38 5.02 2.47
C ALA A 332 24.08 4.03 3.40
N GLU A 333 24.20 4.34 4.69
CA GLU A 333 24.76 3.43 5.69
C GLU A 333 23.97 2.14 5.81
N ALA A 334 22.65 2.23 5.89
CA ALA A 334 21.79 1.07 5.96
C ALA A 334 21.86 0.22 4.69
N LEU A 335 21.85 0.83 3.49
CA LEU A 335 22.02 0.12 2.23
C LEU A 335 23.38 -0.56 2.16
N GLN A 336 24.45 0.15 2.48
CA GLN A 336 25.80 -0.41 2.49
C GLN A 336 25.91 -1.62 3.41
N SER A 337 25.37 -1.56 4.63
CA SER A 337 25.45 -2.66 5.58
C SER A 337 24.76 -3.93 5.05
N VAL A 338 23.57 -3.83 4.45
CA VAL A 338 22.90 -5.01 3.87
C VAL A 338 23.52 -5.47 2.55
N MET A 339 24.21 -4.61 1.81
CA MET A 339 24.91 -4.98 0.59
C MET A 339 26.22 -5.74 0.88
N THR A 340 26.96 -5.34 1.91
CA THR A 340 28.28 -5.89 2.22
C THR A 340 28.25 -7.01 3.26
N ASP A 341 27.31 -7.04 4.17
CA ASP A 341 27.14 -8.12 5.16
C ASP A 341 26.07 -9.13 4.71
N ALA A 342 26.54 -10.24 4.13
CA ALA A 342 25.67 -11.33 3.69
C ALA A 342 24.90 -12.00 4.85
N THR A 343 25.50 -12.07 6.05
CA THR A 343 24.87 -12.67 7.23
C THR A 343 23.72 -11.83 7.73
N LEU A 344 23.92 -10.52 7.85
CA LEU A 344 22.87 -9.55 8.18
C LEU A 344 21.74 -9.63 7.15
N ARG A 345 22.09 -9.53 5.87
CA ARG A 345 21.12 -9.59 4.78
C ARG A 345 20.25 -10.84 4.84
N HIS A 346 20.86 -12.01 5.03
CA HIS A 346 20.18 -13.29 5.12
C HIS A 346 19.21 -13.35 6.33
N ARG A 347 19.67 -12.86 7.50
CA ARG A 347 18.83 -12.78 8.70
C ARG A 347 17.60 -11.91 8.46
N LEU A 348 17.79 -10.71 7.88
CA LEU A 348 16.69 -9.79 7.58
C LEU A 348 15.71 -10.39 6.57
N GLN A 349 16.18 -11.06 5.52
CA GLN A 349 15.35 -11.73 4.52
C GLN A 349 14.45 -12.80 5.15
N LYS A 350 15.02 -13.66 5.99
CA LYS A 350 14.25 -14.70 6.69
C LYS A 350 13.17 -14.11 7.59
N ASN A 351 13.54 -13.14 8.41
CA ASN A 351 12.61 -12.50 9.34
C ASN A 351 11.53 -11.71 8.59
N ALA A 352 11.86 -11.08 7.45
CA ALA A 352 10.92 -10.36 6.62
C ALA A 352 9.82 -11.28 6.04
N ILE A 353 10.21 -12.46 5.52
CA ILE A 353 9.23 -13.46 5.05
C ILE A 353 8.29 -13.85 6.20
N GLU A 354 8.83 -14.18 7.36
CA GLU A 354 8.01 -14.61 8.50
C GLU A 354 7.07 -13.50 8.97
N ARG A 355 7.58 -12.27 9.12
CA ARG A 355 6.75 -11.12 9.49
C ARG A 355 5.65 -10.82 8.48
N SER A 356 5.92 -11.01 7.18
CA SER A 356 4.92 -10.76 6.13
C SER A 356 3.67 -11.64 6.24
N ARG A 357 3.77 -12.81 6.88
CA ARG A 357 2.65 -13.73 7.12
C ARG A 357 1.54 -13.11 7.97
N PHE A 358 1.89 -12.16 8.84
CA PHE A 358 0.91 -11.39 9.61
C PHE A 358 -0.08 -10.64 8.71
N PHE A 359 0.35 -10.23 7.52
CA PHE A 359 -0.48 -9.47 6.58
C PHE A 359 -1.24 -10.37 5.59
N MET A 360 -1.17 -11.69 5.74
CA MET A 360 -1.92 -12.61 4.87
C MET A 360 -3.43 -12.33 4.93
N PRO A 361 -4.15 -12.45 3.79
CA PRO A 361 -5.57 -12.14 3.71
C PRO A 361 -6.41 -12.85 4.77
N LEU A 362 -6.12 -14.11 5.07
CA LEU A 362 -6.85 -14.90 6.07
C LEU A 362 -6.80 -14.25 7.47
N HIS A 363 -5.68 -13.64 7.85
CA HIS A 363 -5.56 -12.95 9.13
C HIS A 363 -6.31 -11.61 9.11
N ILE A 364 -6.08 -10.82 8.07
CA ILE A 364 -6.69 -9.49 7.95
C ILE A 364 -8.22 -9.58 7.82
N VAL A 365 -8.74 -10.57 7.10
CA VAL A 365 -10.19 -10.79 6.97
C VAL A 365 -10.84 -11.11 8.32
N LYS A 366 -10.20 -11.88 9.19
CA LYS A 366 -10.73 -12.12 10.54
C LYS A 366 -10.89 -10.83 11.36
N LEU A 367 -9.94 -9.90 11.24
CA LEU A 367 -10.03 -8.59 11.87
C LEU A 367 -11.21 -7.78 11.30
N TRP A 368 -11.40 -7.84 9.98
CA TRP A 368 -12.55 -7.21 9.33
C TRP A 368 -13.88 -7.82 9.76
N GLU A 369 -14.00 -9.14 9.80
CA GLU A 369 -15.22 -9.85 10.23
C GLU A 369 -15.59 -9.50 11.68
N GLN A 370 -14.60 -9.41 12.57
CA GLN A 370 -14.82 -8.95 13.94
C GLN A 370 -15.36 -7.52 13.95
N LEU A 371 -14.69 -6.59 13.27
CA LEU A 371 -15.12 -5.20 13.20
C LEU A 371 -16.54 -5.06 12.65
N LEU A 372 -16.83 -5.72 11.53
CA LEU A 372 -18.15 -5.65 10.89
C LEU A 372 -19.24 -6.22 11.78
N SER A 373 -18.98 -7.32 12.48
CA SER A 373 -19.92 -7.92 13.44
C SER A 373 -20.25 -6.96 14.60
N GLU A 374 -19.23 -6.26 15.13
CA GLU A 374 -19.39 -5.26 16.18
C GLU A 374 -20.19 -4.04 15.68
N VAL A 375 -19.92 -3.59 14.45
CA VAL A 375 -20.62 -2.44 13.84
C VAL A 375 -22.10 -2.74 13.63
N VAL A 376 -22.42 -3.92 13.12
CA VAL A 376 -23.81 -4.35 12.89
C VAL A 376 -24.54 -4.56 14.23
N ALA A 377 -23.87 -5.18 15.22
CA ALA A 377 -24.46 -5.40 16.55
C ALA A 377 -24.76 -4.07 17.30
N ALA A 378 -23.92 -3.07 17.15
CA ALA A 378 -24.11 -1.76 17.78
C ALA A 378 -25.33 -0.99 17.27
N ARG A 379 -25.82 -1.32 16.07
CA ARG A 379 -27.02 -0.71 15.46
C ARG A 379 -28.32 -1.37 15.89
N LYS A 380 -28.26 -2.62 16.33
CA LYS A 380 -29.46 -3.37 16.77
C LYS A 380 -29.85 -3.06 18.23
N LYS A 381 -29.02 -2.31 18.93
CA LYS A 381 -29.27 -1.77 20.27
C LYS A 381 -29.77 -0.35 20.23
#